data_0be29b77c244844be108c690c1384332
#
_entry.id   0be29b77c244844be108c690c1384332
#
_cell.length_a   1.000
_cell.length_b   1.000
_cell.length_c   1.000
_cell.angle_alpha   90.00
_cell.angle_beta   90.00
_cell.angle_gamma   90.00
#
_symmetry.space_group_name_H-M   'P 1'
#
loop_
_entity.id
_entity.type
_entity.pdbx_description
1 polymer ?
#
loop_
_entity_poly.entity_id
_entity_poly.type
_entity_poly.pdbx_seq_one_letter_code
_entity_poly.pdbx_strand_id
1 'polypeptide(L)'
;YHHVRSGKENNLKAIEALDKAIETDETNARAHALKACTIGGGYGKGYYEDPDKMMDMGLEHVKKSLEADENDFEVQRISSAIAQSNKEFNKSIEHAKKGHSINPNDPRILDRYGTCLVKLDNVDEGLKHLHLALSLDPIPQGAATSCSRYDALAIGYYCKEDFEKCISWGEKIQYMGASTWLTILYSISKNDDISKVKEHNIYKKYENDFKETNWEKTIHNMHFRPEDSKHTNLLEFSNKMFPNIKIVEKTA
;
A
#
# COMPACT_ATOMS: atom_id res chain seq x y z
N TYR A 1 11.92 5.64 -15.74
CA TYR A 1 12.02 7.04 -15.31
C TYR A 1 10.64 7.64 -15.03
N HIS A 2 9.69 7.56 -15.97
CA HIS A 2 8.33 8.09 -15.78
C HIS A 2 7.53 7.32 -14.73
N HIS A 3 7.79 6.04 -14.54
CA HIS A 3 7.11 5.21 -13.55
C HIS A 3 7.29 5.70 -12.09
N VAL A 4 8.42 6.29 -11.76
CA VAL A 4 8.70 6.83 -10.41
C VAL A 4 8.25 8.27 -10.20
N ARG A 5 7.84 8.97 -11.26
CA ARG A 5 7.29 10.33 -11.17
C ARG A 5 5.80 10.30 -10.90
N SER A 6 5.33 11.22 -10.07
CA SER A 6 3.90 11.38 -9.81
C SER A 6 3.20 12.16 -10.93
N GLY A 7 1.87 11.94 -11.08
CA GLY A 7 1.00 12.69 -11.98
C GLY A 7 0.48 11.85 -13.15
N LYS A 8 -0.73 12.20 -13.62
CA LYS A 8 -1.44 11.53 -14.72
C LYS A 8 -0.60 11.47 -15.99
N GLU A 9 0.01 12.58 -16.37
CA GLU A 9 0.82 12.67 -17.60
C GLU A 9 2.04 11.71 -17.56
N ASN A 10 2.77 11.66 -16.43
CA ASN A 10 3.89 10.74 -16.30
C ASN A 10 3.46 9.27 -16.27
N ASN A 11 2.29 8.99 -15.71
CA ASN A 11 1.71 7.64 -15.74
C ASN A 11 1.38 7.19 -17.17
N LEU A 12 0.75 8.04 -17.96
CA LEU A 12 0.45 7.74 -19.38
C LEU A 12 1.71 7.60 -20.22
N LYS A 13 2.71 8.46 -20.05
CA LYS A 13 4.02 8.33 -20.72
C LYS A 13 4.75 7.04 -20.34
N ALA A 14 4.60 6.59 -19.09
CA ALA A 14 5.16 5.31 -18.67
C ALA A 14 4.49 4.13 -19.38
N ILE A 15 3.15 4.15 -19.50
CA ILE A 15 2.40 3.11 -20.22
C ILE A 15 2.85 3.09 -21.70
N GLU A 16 2.89 4.24 -22.37
CA GLU A 16 3.33 4.34 -23.76
C GLU A 16 4.75 3.81 -24.00
N ALA A 17 5.69 4.11 -23.09
CA ALA A 17 7.05 3.61 -23.17
C ALA A 17 7.11 2.08 -22.97
N LEU A 18 6.25 1.53 -22.11
CA LEU A 18 6.15 0.10 -21.87
C LEU A 18 5.47 -0.63 -23.04
N ASP A 19 4.51 0.02 -23.71
CA ASP A 19 3.91 -0.50 -24.95
C ASP A 19 4.98 -0.68 -26.04
N LYS A 20 5.82 0.32 -26.26
CA LYS A 20 6.95 0.24 -27.21
C LYS A 20 7.93 -0.87 -26.85
N ALA A 21 8.20 -1.08 -25.56
CA ALA A 21 9.06 -2.17 -25.12
C ALA A 21 8.44 -3.55 -25.41
N ILE A 22 7.13 -3.70 -25.18
CA ILE A 22 6.39 -4.93 -25.47
C ILE A 22 6.26 -5.17 -26.98
N GLU A 23 6.05 -4.11 -27.79
CA GLU A 23 6.06 -4.22 -29.26
C GLU A 23 7.42 -4.71 -29.82
N THR A 24 8.51 -4.37 -29.12
CA THR A 24 9.86 -4.82 -29.50
C THR A 24 10.13 -6.27 -29.08
N ASP A 25 9.60 -6.67 -27.91
CA ASP A 25 9.72 -8.01 -27.35
C ASP A 25 8.45 -8.35 -26.57
N GLU A 26 7.55 -9.07 -27.21
CA GLU A 26 6.24 -9.48 -26.65
C GLU A 26 6.39 -10.46 -25.46
N THR A 27 7.58 -11.05 -25.29
CA THR A 27 7.89 -11.98 -24.17
C THR A 27 8.61 -11.29 -23.02
N ASN A 28 8.75 -9.97 -23.05
CA ASN A 28 9.43 -9.22 -21.99
C ASN A 28 8.63 -9.20 -20.69
N ALA A 29 8.90 -10.17 -19.83
CA ALA A 29 8.21 -10.35 -18.56
C ALA A 29 8.18 -9.09 -17.69
N ARG A 30 9.32 -8.37 -17.59
CA ARG A 30 9.41 -7.15 -16.79
C ARG A 30 8.63 -5.98 -17.39
N ALA A 31 8.58 -5.85 -18.71
CA ALA A 31 7.79 -4.81 -19.35
C ALA A 31 6.30 -5.01 -19.06
N HIS A 32 5.80 -6.24 -19.16
CA HIS A 32 4.44 -6.58 -18.78
C HIS A 32 4.17 -6.31 -17.29
N ALA A 33 5.02 -6.76 -16.39
CA ALA A 33 4.85 -6.52 -14.95
C ALA A 33 4.83 -5.02 -14.61
N LEU A 34 5.78 -4.24 -15.15
CA LEU A 34 5.84 -2.80 -14.91
C LEU A 34 4.63 -2.06 -15.48
N LYS A 35 4.10 -2.51 -16.64
CA LYS A 35 2.87 -1.93 -17.20
C LYS A 35 1.68 -2.17 -16.27
N ALA A 36 1.52 -3.40 -15.75
CA ALA A 36 0.50 -3.70 -14.75
C ALA A 36 0.63 -2.84 -13.50
N CYS A 37 1.86 -2.68 -12.97
CA CYS A 37 2.15 -1.83 -11.82
C CYS A 37 1.80 -0.35 -12.08
N THR A 38 2.13 0.15 -13.27
CA THR A 38 1.85 1.54 -13.68
C THR A 38 0.35 1.78 -13.78
N ILE A 39 -0.40 0.84 -14.36
CA ILE A 39 -1.87 0.86 -14.45
C ILE A 39 -2.48 0.87 -13.04
N GLY A 40 -2.06 -0.05 -12.15
CA GLY A 40 -2.55 -0.12 -10.78
C GLY A 40 -2.31 1.18 -10.00
N GLY A 41 -1.15 1.81 -10.18
CA GLY A 41 -0.84 3.11 -9.59
C GLY A 41 -1.72 4.25 -10.09
N GLY A 42 -2.07 4.25 -11.38
CA GLY A 42 -2.99 5.21 -11.98
C GLY A 42 -4.45 4.98 -11.57
N TYR A 43 -4.86 3.71 -11.46
CA TYR A 43 -6.18 3.31 -10.98
C TYR A 43 -6.45 3.84 -9.57
N GLY A 44 -5.55 3.60 -8.64
CA GLY A 44 -5.69 4.07 -7.25
C GLY A 44 -5.73 5.60 -7.10
N LYS A 45 -5.31 6.35 -8.13
CA LYS A 45 -5.30 7.82 -8.16
C LYS A 45 -6.40 8.41 -9.04
N GLY A 46 -7.26 7.58 -9.64
CA GLY A 46 -8.36 8.05 -10.50
C GLY A 46 -7.90 8.70 -11.81
N TYR A 47 -6.81 8.23 -12.41
CA TYR A 47 -6.27 8.85 -13.63
C TYR A 47 -7.00 8.46 -14.91
N TYR A 48 -7.82 7.41 -14.91
CA TYR A 48 -8.44 6.83 -16.08
C TYR A 48 -9.91 7.19 -16.19
N GLU A 49 -10.38 7.38 -17.44
CA GLU A 49 -11.80 7.60 -17.75
C GLU A 49 -12.61 6.30 -17.62
N ASP A 50 -12.01 5.17 -17.99
CA ASP A 50 -12.56 3.83 -17.83
C ASP A 50 -11.63 3.01 -16.91
N PRO A 51 -11.82 3.12 -15.59
CA PRO A 51 -10.94 2.46 -14.62
C PRO A 51 -11.06 0.93 -14.66
N ASP A 52 -12.24 0.38 -14.92
CA ASP A 52 -12.46 -1.06 -14.92
C ASP A 52 -11.74 -1.72 -16.10
N LYS A 53 -11.87 -1.16 -17.29
CA LYS A 53 -11.10 -1.61 -18.47
C LYS A 53 -9.59 -1.56 -18.25
N MET A 54 -9.10 -0.51 -17.59
CA MET A 54 -7.67 -0.39 -17.29
C MET A 54 -7.23 -1.43 -16.25
N MET A 55 -8.08 -1.75 -15.27
CA MET A 55 -7.78 -2.79 -14.30
C MET A 55 -7.72 -4.17 -14.96
N ASP A 56 -8.68 -4.51 -15.83
CA ASP A 56 -8.66 -5.77 -16.59
C ASP A 56 -7.40 -5.89 -17.44
N MET A 57 -6.99 -4.81 -18.10
CA MET A 57 -5.72 -4.76 -18.84
C MET A 57 -4.53 -5.00 -17.93
N GLY A 58 -4.51 -4.39 -16.75
CA GLY A 58 -3.45 -4.59 -15.76
C GLY A 58 -3.33 -6.04 -15.32
N LEU A 59 -4.46 -6.71 -15.06
CA LEU A 59 -4.51 -8.12 -14.68
C LEU A 59 -4.03 -9.04 -15.81
N GLU A 60 -4.39 -8.75 -17.06
CA GLU A 60 -3.89 -9.48 -18.22
C GLU A 60 -2.36 -9.37 -18.35
N HIS A 61 -1.80 -8.18 -18.13
CA HIS A 61 -0.35 -7.98 -18.15
C HIS A 61 0.36 -8.71 -17.00
N VAL A 62 -0.23 -8.81 -15.80
CA VAL A 62 0.32 -9.67 -14.74
C VAL A 62 0.39 -11.12 -15.20
N LYS A 63 -0.69 -11.64 -15.79
CA LYS A 63 -0.72 -13.00 -16.32
C LYS A 63 0.38 -13.24 -17.35
N LYS A 64 0.49 -12.37 -18.37
CA LYS A 64 1.53 -12.45 -19.39
C LYS A 64 2.95 -12.39 -18.81
N SER A 65 3.17 -11.57 -17.78
CA SER A 65 4.48 -11.47 -17.14
C SER A 65 4.88 -12.77 -16.44
N LEU A 66 3.94 -13.44 -15.76
CA LEU A 66 4.17 -14.72 -15.09
C LEU A 66 4.36 -15.86 -16.08
N GLU A 67 3.62 -15.86 -17.20
CA GLU A 67 3.78 -16.84 -18.29
C GLU A 67 5.15 -16.69 -18.97
N ALA A 68 5.66 -15.47 -19.12
CA ALA A 68 6.94 -15.20 -19.74
C ALA A 68 8.14 -15.55 -18.83
N ASP A 69 8.12 -15.16 -17.56
CA ASP A 69 9.16 -15.52 -16.59
C ASP A 69 8.63 -15.47 -15.14
N GLU A 70 8.16 -16.59 -14.64
CA GLU A 70 7.74 -16.72 -13.25
C GLU A 70 8.89 -16.75 -12.23
N ASN A 71 10.14 -16.85 -12.68
CA ASN A 71 11.33 -16.88 -11.83
C ASN A 71 12.08 -15.54 -11.78
N ASP A 72 11.49 -14.48 -12.33
CA ASP A 72 11.97 -13.11 -12.11
C ASP A 72 11.41 -12.53 -10.81
N PHE A 73 12.28 -12.08 -9.91
CA PHE A 73 11.84 -11.55 -8.60
C PHE A 73 11.00 -10.28 -8.72
N GLU A 74 11.23 -9.44 -9.74
CA GLU A 74 10.46 -8.21 -9.96
C GLU A 74 9.03 -8.52 -10.44
N VAL A 75 8.90 -9.54 -11.32
CA VAL A 75 7.60 -10.09 -11.71
C VAL A 75 6.84 -10.58 -10.47
N GLN A 76 7.48 -11.36 -9.62
CA GLN A 76 6.88 -11.87 -8.40
C GLN A 76 6.51 -10.73 -7.43
N ARG A 77 7.37 -9.73 -7.25
CA ARG A 77 7.10 -8.56 -6.40
C ARG A 77 5.85 -7.80 -6.87
N ILE A 78 5.74 -7.56 -8.18
CA ILE A 78 4.59 -6.83 -8.75
C ILE A 78 3.33 -7.68 -8.67
N SER A 79 3.40 -8.98 -8.98
CA SER A 79 2.26 -9.90 -8.85
C SER A 79 1.73 -9.94 -7.41
N SER A 80 2.63 -9.95 -6.42
CA SER A 80 2.25 -9.80 -5.01
C SER A 80 1.49 -8.50 -4.74
N ALA A 81 1.96 -7.38 -5.28
CA ALA A 81 1.32 -6.09 -5.07
C ALA A 81 -0.10 -6.03 -5.67
N ILE A 82 -0.27 -6.57 -6.88
CA ILE A 82 -1.57 -6.63 -7.56
C ILE A 82 -2.52 -7.58 -6.82
N ALA A 83 -2.07 -8.78 -6.44
CA ALA A 83 -2.87 -9.72 -5.66
C ALA A 83 -3.35 -9.10 -4.34
N GLN A 84 -2.49 -8.32 -3.65
CA GLN A 84 -2.89 -7.58 -2.45
C GLN A 84 -3.98 -6.54 -2.73
N SER A 85 -3.87 -5.78 -3.81
CA SER A 85 -4.86 -4.78 -4.21
C SER A 85 -6.23 -5.43 -4.50
N ASN A 86 -6.21 -6.66 -5.01
CA ASN A 86 -7.39 -7.47 -5.25
C ASN A 86 -7.89 -8.22 -3.99
N LYS A 87 -7.31 -7.99 -2.81
CA LYS A 87 -7.62 -8.69 -1.55
C LYS A 87 -7.33 -10.21 -1.58
N GLU A 88 -6.54 -10.68 -2.52
CA GLU A 88 -6.07 -12.06 -2.64
C GLU A 88 -4.82 -12.28 -1.77
N PHE A 89 -4.96 -12.12 -0.45
CA PHE A 89 -3.83 -12.04 0.48
C PHE A 89 -2.95 -13.30 0.47
N ASN A 90 -3.55 -14.49 0.29
CA ASN A 90 -2.79 -15.75 0.20
C ASN A 90 -1.91 -15.78 -1.06
N LYS A 91 -2.43 -15.38 -2.22
CA LYS A 91 -1.62 -15.27 -3.44
C LYS A 91 -0.54 -14.20 -3.30
N SER A 92 -0.88 -13.08 -2.65
CA SER A 92 0.08 -12.00 -2.40
C SER A 92 1.30 -12.50 -1.62
N ILE A 93 1.10 -13.26 -0.52
CA ILE A 93 2.24 -13.78 0.26
C ILE A 93 3.00 -14.87 -0.49
N GLU A 94 2.34 -15.73 -1.28
CA GLU A 94 2.99 -16.75 -2.10
C GLU A 94 3.96 -16.09 -3.11
N HIS A 95 3.51 -15.09 -3.85
CA HIS A 95 4.35 -14.34 -4.76
C HIS A 95 5.48 -13.60 -4.04
N ALA A 96 5.19 -12.94 -2.90
CA ALA A 96 6.23 -12.26 -2.14
C ALA A 96 7.31 -13.23 -1.62
N LYS A 97 6.91 -14.40 -1.12
CA LYS A 97 7.80 -15.46 -0.66
C LYS A 97 8.64 -16.02 -1.81
N LYS A 98 8.04 -16.27 -2.98
CA LYS A 98 8.77 -16.71 -4.17
C LYS A 98 9.79 -15.66 -4.61
N GLY A 99 9.40 -14.39 -4.71
CA GLY A 99 10.32 -13.31 -5.05
C GLY A 99 11.47 -13.17 -4.05
N HIS A 100 11.20 -13.29 -2.74
CA HIS A 100 12.22 -13.28 -1.69
C HIS A 100 13.19 -14.47 -1.82
N SER A 101 12.69 -15.65 -2.17
CA SER A 101 13.58 -16.82 -2.37
C SER A 101 14.51 -16.67 -3.57
N ILE A 102 14.10 -15.90 -4.59
CA ILE A 102 14.89 -15.62 -5.79
C ILE A 102 15.96 -14.54 -5.50
N ASN A 103 15.57 -13.47 -4.81
CA ASN A 103 16.47 -12.37 -4.45
C ASN A 103 16.24 -11.90 -3.00
N PRO A 104 16.84 -12.58 -2.00
CA PRO A 104 16.57 -12.33 -0.59
C PRO A 104 17.11 -11.00 -0.04
N ASN A 105 17.99 -10.33 -0.79
CA ASN A 105 18.62 -9.09 -0.36
C ASN A 105 18.17 -7.84 -1.13
N ASP A 106 17.18 -7.97 -2.03
CA ASP A 106 16.61 -6.79 -2.67
C ASP A 106 15.66 -6.08 -1.69
N PRO A 107 15.92 -4.78 -1.36
CA PRO A 107 15.13 -4.07 -0.36
C PRO A 107 13.66 -3.90 -0.75
N ARG A 108 13.31 -3.96 -2.04
CA ARG A 108 11.93 -3.83 -2.51
C ARG A 108 11.14 -5.12 -2.30
N ILE A 109 11.78 -6.29 -2.46
CA ILE A 109 11.12 -7.57 -2.17
C ILE A 109 11.04 -7.82 -0.66
N LEU A 110 12.06 -7.42 0.11
CA LEU A 110 12.02 -7.46 1.56
C LEU A 110 10.87 -6.60 2.12
N ASP A 111 10.71 -5.39 1.60
CA ASP A 111 9.60 -4.50 1.92
C ASP A 111 8.24 -5.14 1.60
N ARG A 112 8.12 -5.74 0.41
CA ARG A 112 6.90 -6.44 -0.02
C ARG A 112 6.58 -7.65 0.86
N TYR A 113 7.57 -8.51 1.10
CA TYR A 113 7.40 -9.71 1.90
C TYR A 113 7.09 -9.36 3.37
N GLY A 114 7.82 -8.40 3.94
CA GLY A 114 7.55 -7.90 5.29
C GLY A 114 6.14 -7.31 5.44
N THR A 115 5.69 -6.53 4.45
CA THR A 115 4.31 -5.99 4.42
C THR A 115 3.26 -7.10 4.38
N CYS A 116 3.46 -8.15 3.58
CA CYS A 116 2.55 -9.29 3.52
C CYS A 116 2.49 -10.04 4.86
N LEU A 117 3.65 -10.25 5.50
CA LEU A 117 3.73 -10.93 6.80
C LEU A 117 2.99 -10.14 7.90
N VAL A 118 3.16 -8.81 7.96
CA VAL A 118 2.41 -7.95 8.89
C VAL A 118 0.90 -8.11 8.68
N LYS A 119 0.45 -8.12 7.43
CA LYS A 119 -0.98 -8.24 7.09
C LYS A 119 -1.57 -9.61 7.38
N LEU A 120 -0.75 -10.64 7.48
CA LEU A 120 -1.14 -12.00 7.85
C LEU A 120 -0.85 -12.32 9.32
N ASP A 121 -0.73 -11.29 10.15
CA ASP A 121 -0.53 -11.37 11.60
C ASP A 121 0.81 -12.00 12.04
N ASN A 122 1.75 -12.19 11.09
CA ASN A 122 3.14 -12.57 11.41
C ASN A 122 4.00 -11.31 11.56
N VAL A 123 3.65 -10.49 12.57
CA VAL A 123 4.10 -9.10 12.69
C VAL A 123 5.61 -9.02 12.99
N ASP A 124 6.14 -9.87 13.88
CA ASP A 124 7.55 -9.81 14.27
C ASP A 124 8.49 -10.10 13.10
N GLU A 125 8.21 -11.15 12.32
CA GLU A 125 8.99 -11.49 11.15
C GLU A 125 8.82 -10.44 10.06
N GLY A 126 7.60 -9.91 9.89
CA GLY A 126 7.33 -8.82 8.96
C GLY A 126 8.14 -7.57 9.27
N LEU A 127 8.16 -7.13 10.53
CA LEU A 127 8.96 -5.98 10.97
C LEU A 127 10.46 -6.21 10.77
N LYS A 128 10.96 -7.42 11.02
CA LYS A 128 12.36 -7.77 10.77
C LYS A 128 12.75 -7.58 9.30
N HIS A 129 11.93 -8.04 8.36
CA HIS A 129 12.16 -7.83 6.93
C HIS A 129 12.06 -6.35 6.53
N LEU A 130 11.11 -5.60 7.08
CA LEU A 130 10.97 -4.16 6.82
C LEU A 130 12.18 -3.37 7.33
N HIS A 131 12.68 -3.68 8.52
CA HIS A 131 13.90 -3.06 9.05
C HIS A 131 15.14 -3.43 8.24
N LEU A 132 15.26 -4.68 7.78
CA LEU A 132 16.35 -5.09 6.89
C LEU A 132 16.26 -4.32 5.56
N ALA A 133 15.07 -4.20 4.96
CA ALA A 133 14.87 -3.38 3.76
C ALA A 133 15.34 -1.93 3.97
N LEU A 134 15.01 -1.35 5.12
CA LEU A 134 15.42 0.01 5.47
C LEU A 134 16.94 0.13 5.67
N SER A 135 17.59 -0.87 6.25
CA SER A 135 19.04 -0.87 6.44
C SER A 135 19.82 -0.98 5.14
N LEU A 136 19.28 -1.71 4.15
CA LEU A 136 19.90 -1.90 2.84
C LEU A 136 19.64 -0.71 1.89
N ASP A 137 18.52 -0.01 2.06
CA ASP A 137 18.11 1.14 1.27
C ASP A 137 17.47 2.21 2.19
N PRO A 138 18.31 2.97 2.93
CA PRO A 138 17.84 3.95 3.91
C PRO A 138 17.08 5.13 3.31
N ILE A 139 17.39 5.47 2.06
CA ILE A 139 16.78 6.58 1.32
C ILE A 139 16.27 6.03 -0.03
N PRO A 140 15.14 5.30 -0.02
CA PRO A 140 14.62 4.72 -1.25
C PRO A 140 14.30 5.81 -2.26
N GLN A 141 14.69 5.57 -3.51
CA GLN A 141 14.42 6.51 -4.59
C GLN A 141 12.92 6.62 -4.86
N GLY A 142 12.43 7.85 -4.75
CA GLY A 142 11.03 8.20 -4.96
C GLY A 142 10.20 8.25 -3.68
N ALA A 143 9.48 9.35 -3.50
CA ALA A 143 8.63 9.62 -2.34
C ALA A 143 7.59 8.52 -2.09
N ALA A 144 7.06 7.91 -3.15
CA ALA A 144 6.08 6.82 -3.04
C ALA A 144 6.66 5.56 -2.37
N THR A 145 7.91 5.19 -2.68
CA THR A 145 8.55 3.99 -2.13
C THR A 145 8.91 4.18 -0.65
N SER A 146 9.45 5.34 -0.26
CA SER A 146 9.74 5.63 1.14
C SER A 146 8.48 5.72 1.99
N CYS A 147 7.42 6.33 1.47
CA CYS A 147 6.13 6.39 2.16
C CYS A 147 5.55 4.99 2.39
N SER A 148 5.58 4.11 1.40
CA SER A 148 5.08 2.74 1.53
C SER A 148 5.80 1.94 2.63
N ARG A 149 7.13 2.10 2.75
CA ARG A 149 7.92 1.40 3.79
C ARG A 149 7.63 1.93 5.19
N TYR A 150 7.56 3.25 5.37
CA TYR A 150 7.20 3.86 6.64
C TYR A 150 5.76 3.56 7.04
N ASP A 151 4.86 3.50 6.07
CA ASP A 151 3.47 3.08 6.23
C ASP A 151 3.39 1.64 6.79
N ALA A 152 4.11 0.70 6.16
CA ALA A 152 4.16 -0.69 6.60
C ALA A 152 4.76 -0.85 8.00
N LEU A 153 5.81 -0.07 8.33
CA LEU A 153 6.39 -0.05 9.68
C LEU A 153 5.40 0.51 10.71
N ALA A 154 4.73 1.63 10.42
CA ALA A 154 3.73 2.20 11.31
C ALA A 154 2.60 1.22 11.59
N ILE A 155 2.05 0.57 10.56
CA ILE A 155 1.01 -0.46 10.70
C ILE A 155 1.53 -1.67 11.49
N GLY A 156 2.75 -2.13 11.23
CA GLY A 156 3.35 -3.24 11.97
C GLY A 156 3.48 -2.96 13.46
N TYR A 157 3.91 -1.75 13.83
CA TYR A 157 3.99 -1.35 15.25
C TYR A 157 2.61 -1.13 15.87
N TYR A 158 1.63 -0.63 15.11
CA TYR A 158 0.23 -0.64 15.56
C TYR A 158 -0.26 -2.06 15.87
N CYS A 159 0.03 -3.03 15.00
CA CYS A 159 -0.34 -4.43 15.24
C CYS A 159 0.31 -5.03 16.49
N LYS A 160 1.48 -4.52 16.89
CA LYS A 160 2.16 -4.88 18.16
C LYS A 160 1.68 -4.08 19.37
N GLU A 161 0.77 -3.12 19.18
CA GLU A 161 0.35 -2.17 20.21
C GLU A 161 1.51 -1.29 20.76
N ASP A 162 2.61 -1.18 20.00
CA ASP A 162 3.69 -0.22 20.25
C ASP A 162 3.33 1.13 19.63
N PHE A 163 2.40 1.83 20.26
CA PHE A 163 1.79 3.05 19.72
C PHE A 163 2.80 4.19 19.57
N GLU A 164 3.82 4.26 20.42
CA GLU A 164 4.89 5.26 20.30
C GLU A 164 5.67 5.09 19.00
N LYS A 165 6.08 3.86 18.68
CA LYS A 165 6.77 3.59 17.42
C LYS A 165 5.85 3.74 16.21
N CYS A 166 4.57 3.37 16.32
CA CYS A 166 3.60 3.63 15.27
C CYS A 166 3.57 5.12 14.91
N ILE A 167 3.44 6.00 15.89
CA ILE A 167 3.43 7.47 15.72
C ILE A 167 4.76 7.94 15.11
N SER A 168 5.88 7.51 15.68
CA SER A 168 7.22 7.92 15.24
C SER A 168 7.52 7.56 13.76
N TRP A 169 7.03 6.40 13.28
CA TRP A 169 7.13 6.06 11.87
C TRP A 169 6.13 6.85 11.02
N GLY A 170 4.93 7.11 11.54
CA GLY A 170 3.92 7.94 10.90
C GLY A 170 4.40 9.37 10.61
N GLU A 171 5.16 9.97 11.52
CA GLU A 171 5.72 11.32 11.34
C GLU A 171 6.69 11.44 10.15
N LYS A 172 7.30 10.34 9.72
CA LYS A 172 8.20 10.29 8.56
C LYS A 172 7.48 10.20 7.23
N ILE A 173 6.16 9.94 7.22
CA ILE A 173 5.38 9.79 6.00
C ILE A 173 5.06 11.16 5.40
N GLN A 174 5.45 11.36 4.14
CA GLN A 174 5.15 12.60 3.40
C GLN A 174 3.75 12.58 2.79
N TYR A 175 3.33 11.42 2.26
CA TYR A 175 2.04 11.21 1.61
C TYR A 175 1.35 10.04 2.29
N MET A 176 0.46 10.35 3.21
CA MET A 176 -0.20 9.36 4.06
C MET A 176 -1.54 8.94 3.45
N GLY A 177 -1.85 7.66 3.51
CA GLY A 177 -3.17 7.15 3.16
C GLY A 177 -4.16 7.26 4.32
N ALA A 178 -5.46 7.30 4.02
CA ALA A 178 -6.52 7.46 5.03
C ALA A 178 -6.48 6.37 6.11
N SER A 179 -6.25 5.11 5.74
CA SER A 179 -6.16 3.99 6.67
C SER A 179 -5.01 4.15 7.67
N THR A 180 -3.83 4.53 7.19
CA THR A 180 -2.65 4.75 8.04
C THR A 180 -2.85 5.98 8.93
N TRP A 181 -3.42 7.06 8.39
CA TRP A 181 -3.76 8.23 9.19
C TRP A 181 -4.67 7.88 10.37
N LEU A 182 -5.77 7.15 10.12
CA LEU A 182 -6.69 6.70 11.17
C LEU A 182 -5.97 5.83 12.22
N THR A 183 -5.12 4.90 11.78
CA THR A 183 -4.33 4.02 12.66
C THR A 183 -3.40 4.82 13.58
N ILE A 184 -2.74 5.86 13.04
CA ILE A 184 -1.86 6.74 13.82
C ILE A 184 -2.68 7.60 14.78
N LEU A 185 -3.81 8.17 14.36
CA LEU A 185 -4.69 8.93 15.26
C LEU A 185 -5.21 8.07 16.42
N TYR A 186 -5.58 6.81 16.13
CA TYR A 186 -5.92 5.86 17.18
C TYR A 186 -4.75 5.63 18.13
N SER A 187 -3.54 5.46 17.61
CA SER A 187 -2.34 5.27 18.42
C SER A 187 -2.05 6.48 19.32
N ILE A 188 -2.24 7.70 18.83
CA ILE A 188 -2.14 8.94 19.63
C ILE A 188 -3.19 8.91 20.75
N SER A 189 -4.42 8.50 20.47
CA SER A 189 -5.49 8.43 21.48
C SER A 189 -5.27 7.40 22.59
N LYS A 190 -4.31 6.48 22.42
CA LYS A 190 -3.92 5.52 23.47
C LYS A 190 -2.93 6.10 24.46
N ASN A 191 -2.15 7.08 24.04
CA ASN A 191 -1.18 7.77 24.89
C ASN A 191 -1.75 9.06 25.49
N ASP A 192 -2.79 9.63 24.89
CA ASP A 192 -3.41 10.90 25.25
C ASP A 192 -4.95 10.86 25.20
N ASP A 193 -5.60 11.89 25.76
CA ASP A 193 -7.03 12.08 25.61
C ASP A 193 -7.39 12.32 24.12
N ILE A 194 -8.55 11.80 23.70
CA ILE A 194 -9.07 11.97 22.34
C ILE A 194 -9.18 13.45 21.90
N SER A 195 -9.39 14.37 22.85
CA SER A 195 -9.37 15.81 22.57
C SER A 195 -8.03 16.31 22.05
N LYS A 196 -6.93 15.74 22.55
CA LYS A 196 -5.57 16.09 22.16
C LYS A 196 -5.16 15.54 20.78
N VAL A 197 -5.87 14.52 20.28
CA VAL A 197 -5.62 13.99 18.93
C VAL A 197 -5.73 15.10 17.88
N LYS A 198 -6.72 15.99 18.01
CA LYS A 198 -6.93 17.13 17.09
C LYS A 198 -5.85 18.22 17.19
N GLU A 199 -5.14 18.26 18.28
CA GLU A 199 -4.02 19.20 18.47
C GLU A 199 -2.71 18.71 17.85
N HIS A 200 -2.61 17.40 17.59
CA HIS A 200 -1.41 16.77 17.06
C HIS A 200 -1.11 17.21 15.62
N ASN A 201 0.17 17.38 15.30
CA ASN A 201 0.62 17.87 13.99
C ASN A 201 0.17 16.97 12.83
N ILE A 202 0.14 15.63 13.03
CA ILE A 202 -0.33 14.67 12.02
C ILE A 202 -1.82 14.88 11.73
N TYR A 203 -2.65 15.18 12.74
CA TYR A 203 -4.06 15.49 12.50
C TYR A 203 -4.18 16.74 11.64
N LYS A 204 -3.60 17.85 12.06
CA LYS A 204 -3.67 19.16 11.39
C LYS A 204 -3.14 19.11 9.94
N LYS A 205 -2.12 18.29 9.70
CA LYS A 205 -1.51 18.15 8.36
C LYS A 205 -2.44 17.53 7.34
N TYR A 206 -3.28 16.57 7.74
CA TYR A 206 -4.06 15.72 6.82
C TYR A 206 -5.59 15.84 7.00
N GLU A 207 -6.09 16.62 7.96
CA GLU A 207 -7.55 16.70 8.23
C GLU A 207 -8.37 17.11 7.00
N ASN A 208 -7.87 18.02 6.18
CA ASN A 208 -8.55 18.47 4.96
C ASN A 208 -8.54 17.42 3.85
N ASP A 209 -7.51 16.58 3.79
CA ASP A 209 -7.40 15.51 2.80
C ASP A 209 -8.42 14.40 3.07
N PHE A 210 -8.77 14.19 4.34
CA PHE A 210 -9.59 13.04 4.78
C PHE A 210 -10.93 13.44 5.42
N LYS A 211 -11.33 14.71 5.38
CA LYS A 211 -12.58 15.20 6.00
C LYS A 211 -13.87 14.54 5.44
N GLU A 212 -13.84 14.05 4.20
CA GLU A 212 -14.96 13.40 3.53
C GLU A 212 -14.77 11.87 3.40
N THR A 213 -13.82 11.29 4.14
CA THR A 213 -13.51 9.87 4.05
C THR A 213 -14.63 9.02 4.64
N ASN A 214 -15.11 8.03 3.87
CA ASN A 214 -15.96 6.97 4.40
C ASN A 214 -15.13 6.00 5.24
N TRP A 215 -15.13 6.19 6.56
CA TRP A 215 -14.28 5.43 7.48
C TRP A 215 -14.69 3.97 7.58
N GLU A 216 -15.99 3.66 7.55
CA GLU A 216 -16.46 2.28 7.56
C GLU A 216 -15.93 1.50 6.35
N LYS A 217 -16.08 2.06 5.14
CA LYS A 217 -15.52 1.48 3.92
C LYS A 217 -13.99 1.39 3.97
N THR A 218 -13.33 2.42 4.50
CA THR A 218 -11.87 2.45 4.62
C THR A 218 -11.37 1.34 5.53
N ILE A 219 -11.98 1.18 6.72
CA ILE A 219 -11.61 0.15 7.70
C ILE A 219 -11.93 -1.25 7.15
N HIS A 220 -13.08 -1.43 6.51
CA HIS A 220 -13.45 -2.70 5.87
C HIS A 220 -12.46 -3.10 4.77
N ASN A 221 -11.83 -2.13 4.10
CA ASN A 221 -10.81 -2.37 3.08
C ASN A 221 -9.40 -2.57 3.65
N MET A 222 -9.21 -2.40 4.95
CA MET A 222 -7.97 -2.78 5.62
C MET A 222 -7.85 -4.31 5.68
N HIS A 223 -6.66 -4.79 5.99
CA HIS A 223 -6.38 -6.23 6.08
C HIS A 223 -6.94 -6.90 7.35
N PHE A 224 -7.44 -6.13 8.30
CA PHE A 224 -8.02 -6.66 9.52
C PHE A 224 -9.36 -7.35 9.22
N ARG A 225 -9.56 -8.55 9.76
CA ARG A 225 -10.84 -9.23 9.64
C ARG A 225 -11.90 -8.52 10.51
N PRO A 226 -13.19 -8.56 10.15
CA PRO A 226 -14.25 -7.96 10.95
C PRO A 226 -14.29 -8.44 12.40
N GLU A 227 -13.89 -9.70 12.65
CA GLU A 227 -13.80 -10.30 13.99
C GLU A 227 -12.54 -9.90 14.77
N ASP A 228 -11.56 -9.23 14.13
CA ASP A 228 -10.36 -8.75 14.80
C ASP A 228 -10.69 -7.55 15.69
N SER A 229 -10.21 -7.56 16.93
CA SER A 229 -10.36 -6.43 17.85
C SER A 229 -9.81 -5.12 17.29
N LYS A 230 -8.77 -5.17 16.45
CA LYS A 230 -8.20 -4.01 15.78
C LYS A 230 -9.20 -3.36 14.82
N HIS A 231 -9.98 -4.15 14.09
CA HIS A 231 -11.06 -3.66 13.24
C HIS A 231 -12.13 -2.93 14.05
N THR A 232 -12.65 -3.59 15.11
CA THR A 232 -13.66 -3.01 16.00
C THR A 232 -13.17 -1.73 16.68
N ASN A 233 -11.94 -1.75 17.20
CA ASN A 233 -11.33 -0.60 17.86
C ASN A 233 -11.20 0.62 16.92
N LEU A 234 -10.77 0.41 15.68
CA LEU A 234 -10.67 1.50 14.69
C LEU A 234 -12.06 2.04 14.30
N LEU A 235 -13.06 1.17 14.19
CA LEU A 235 -14.42 1.57 13.86
C LEU A 235 -15.03 2.42 15.00
N GLU A 236 -14.91 1.97 16.24
CA GLU A 236 -15.37 2.73 17.41
C GLU A 236 -14.66 4.08 17.54
N PHE A 237 -13.36 4.09 17.34
CA PHE A 237 -12.56 5.32 17.36
C PHE A 237 -12.98 6.28 16.25
N SER A 238 -13.15 5.79 15.02
CA SER A 238 -13.58 6.64 13.89
C SER A 238 -14.94 7.27 14.13
N ASN A 239 -15.90 6.54 14.70
CA ASN A 239 -17.22 7.04 15.05
C ASN A 239 -17.19 8.12 16.14
N LYS A 240 -16.27 8.00 17.10
CA LYS A 240 -16.07 9.03 18.14
C LYS A 240 -15.36 10.27 17.60
N MET A 241 -14.38 10.07 16.72
CA MET A 241 -13.53 11.14 16.19
C MET A 241 -14.23 11.95 15.10
N PHE A 242 -15.06 11.30 14.28
CA PHE A 242 -15.71 11.83 13.08
C PHE A 242 -17.24 11.57 13.07
N PRO A 243 -18.01 12.03 14.07
CA PRO A 243 -19.41 11.63 14.26
C PRO A 243 -20.37 12.12 13.16
N ASN A 244 -19.97 13.06 12.31
CA ASN A 244 -20.85 13.73 11.33
C ASN A 244 -20.61 13.31 9.88
N ILE A 245 -19.79 12.31 9.61
CA ILE A 245 -19.60 11.82 8.24
C ILE A 245 -20.78 10.91 7.91
N LYS A 246 -21.92 11.50 7.49
CA LYS A 246 -23.03 10.74 6.89
C LYS A 246 -22.52 10.12 5.59
N ILE A 247 -22.68 8.80 5.49
CA ILE A 247 -22.50 8.06 4.25
C ILE A 247 -23.49 8.64 3.24
N VAL A 248 -23.00 9.45 2.29
CA VAL A 248 -23.77 9.77 1.10
C VAL A 248 -23.66 8.52 0.21
N GLU A 249 -24.62 7.63 0.34
CA GLU A 249 -24.82 6.60 -0.67
C GLU A 249 -25.02 7.31 -2.01
N LYS A 250 -24.03 7.24 -2.87
CA LYS A 250 -24.26 7.51 -4.28
C LYS A 250 -25.14 6.36 -4.78
N THR A 251 -26.45 6.61 -4.80
CA THR A 251 -27.38 5.81 -5.58
C THR A 251 -26.86 5.70 -7.00
N ALA A 252 -26.74 4.45 -7.47
CA ALA A 252 -26.24 4.00 -8.73
C ALA A 252 -26.80 4.73 -9.95
#